data_e60c4c485781da8f77293b6cb39426e5
#
_entry.id   e60c4c485781da8f77293b6cb39426e5
#
_cell.length_a   1.000
_cell.length_b   1.000
_cell.length_c   1.000
_cell.angle_alpha   90.00
_cell.angle_beta   90.00
_cell.angle_gamma   90.00
#
_symmetry.space_group_name_H-M   'P 1'
#
loop_
_entity.id
_entity.type
_entity.pdbx_description
1 polymer ?
#
loop_
_entity_poly.entity_id
_entity_poly.type
_entity_poly.pdbx_seq_one_letter_code
_entity_poly.pdbx_strand_id
1 'polypeptide(L)' 'MAKTSWPEVVGWPELNAYDQITLDRPDVSVGFYMQGSPLPPGYDPNRVVLIVDMNAIVIQTPVVG' A
#
# COMPACT_ATOMS: atom_id res chain seq x y z
N MET A 1 -4.28 -10.95 -15.31
CA MET A 1 -5.03 -10.79 -14.05
C MET A 1 -4.45 -9.59 -13.30
N ALA A 2 -5.30 -8.74 -12.76
CA ALA A 2 -4.83 -7.56 -12.03
C ALA A 2 -4.19 -7.95 -10.71
N LYS A 3 -3.08 -7.30 -10.38
CA LYS A 3 -2.37 -7.53 -9.13
C LYS A 3 -3.14 -6.89 -7.98
N THR A 4 -3.29 -7.60 -6.88
CA THR A 4 -4.06 -7.15 -5.73
C THR A 4 -3.26 -7.09 -4.44
N SER A 5 -2.01 -7.54 -4.45
CA SER A 5 -1.13 -7.48 -3.28
C SER A 5 0.33 -7.34 -3.72
N TRP A 6 1.14 -6.76 -2.83
CA TRP A 6 2.55 -6.48 -3.12
C TRP A 6 3.44 -6.93 -1.95
N PRO A 7 3.57 -8.25 -1.72
CA PRO A 7 4.41 -8.74 -0.62
C PRO A 7 5.89 -8.39 -0.81
N GLU A 8 6.32 -8.16 -2.05
CA GLU A 8 7.72 -7.87 -2.36
C GLU A 8 8.18 -6.51 -1.84
N VAL A 9 7.26 -5.58 -1.56
CA VAL A 9 7.64 -4.24 -1.12
C VAL A 9 7.72 -4.10 0.41
N VAL A 10 7.42 -5.15 1.16
CA VAL A 10 7.56 -5.12 2.61
C VAL A 10 9.05 -4.88 2.94
N GLY A 11 9.29 -3.90 3.82
CA GLY A 11 10.66 -3.49 4.15
C GLY A 11 11.22 -2.38 3.30
N TRP A 12 10.49 -1.94 2.27
CA TRP A 12 10.93 -0.86 1.39
C TRP A 12 10.52 0.50 1.97
N PRO A 13 11.26 1.57 1.62
CA PRO A 13 10.78 2.93 1.88
C PRO A 13 9.44 3.15 1.18
N GLU A 14 8.55 3.92 1.81
CA GLU A 14 7.18 4.08 1.32
C GLU A 14 7.08 4.61 -0.11
N LEU A 15 7.97 5.54 -0.49
CA LEU A 15 7.92 6.12 -1.84
C LEU A 15 8.34 5.11 -2.90
N ASN A 16 9.29 4.23 -2.58
CA ASN A 16 9.68 3.16 -3.49
C ASN A 16 8.55 2.16 -3.67
N ALA A 17 7.86 1.82 -2.58
CA ALA A 17 6.70 0.93 -2.64
C ALA A 17 5.56 1.59 -3.44
N TYR A 18 5.31 2.87 -3.21
CA TYR A 18 4.31 3.62 -3.96
C TYR A 18 4.59 3.56 -5.47
N ASP A 19 5.83 3.80 -5.86
CA ASP A 19 6.22 3.78 -7.27
C ASP A 19 5.98 2.40 -7.89
N GLN A 20 6.33 1.33 -7.16
CA GLN A 20 6.12 -0.03 -7.65
C GLN A 20 4.63 -0.34 -7.81
N ILE A 21 3.82 0.05 -6.83
CA ILE A 21 2.37 -0.19 -6.88
C ILE A 21 1.74 0.56 -8.05
N THR A 22 2.10 1.82 -8.24
CA THR A 22 1.54 2.62 -9.34
C THR A 22 2.03 2.16 -10.70
N LEU A 23 3.23 1.59 -10.77
CA LEU A 23 3.73 1.00 -12.00
C LEU A 23 2.91 -0.24 -12.38
N ASP A 24 2.61 -1.09 -11.40
CA ASP A 24 1.84 -2.32 -11.63
C ASP A 24 0.35 -2.04 -11.85
N ARG A 25 -0.20 -1.06 -11.14
CA ARG A 25 -1.62 -0.72 -11.18
C ARG A 25 -1.79 0.81 -11.21
N PRO A 26 -1.62 1.45 -12.39
CA PRO A 26 -1.78 2.92 -12.48
C PRO A 26 -3.22 3.39 -12.25
N ASP A 27 -4.16 2.46 -12.22
CA ASP A 27 -5.58 2.74 -12.02
C ASP A 27 -5.99 2.86 -10.54
N VAL A 28 -5.10 2.50 -9.59
CA VAL A 28 -5.43 2.56 -8.18
C VAL A 28 -4.83 3.80 -7.51
N SER A 29 -5.47 4.20 -6.40
CA SER A 29 -4.94 5.23 -5.52
C SER A 29 -4.29 4.55 -4.32
N VAL A 30 -3.10 5.02 -3.94
CA VAL A 30 -2.39 4.46 -2.79
C VAL A 30 -2.61 5.36 -1.58
N GLY A 31 -3.18 4.80 -0.52
CA GLY A 31 -3.34 5.49 0.74
C GLY A 31 -2.21 5.11 1.70
N PHE A 32 -1.56 6.11 2.30
CA PHE A 32 -0.47 5.90 3.25
C PHE A 32 -1.04 5.97 4.67
N TYR A 33 -0.82 4.93 5.45
CA TYR A 33 -1.32 4.85 6.82
C TYR A 33 -0.18 4.49 7.76
N MET A 34 -0.10 5.18 8.88
CA MET A 34 0.90 4.86 9.89
C MET A 34 0.42 3.70 10.75
N GLN A 35 1.35 2.85 11.17
CA GLN A 35 1.07 1.75 12.08
C GLN A 35 0.28 2.23 13.30
N GLY A 36 -0.81 1.53 13.62
CA GLY A 36 -1.66 1.88 14.75
C GLY A 36 -2.72 2.92 14.45
N SER A 37 -2.70 3.55 13.28
CA SER A 37 -3.73 4.51 12.89
C SER A 37 -4.99 3.79 12.41
N PRO A 38 -6.17 4.43 12.55
CA PRO A 38 -7.39 3.85 12.00
C PRO A 38 -7.28 3.69 10.49
N LEU A 39 -7.72 2.55 9.99
CA LEU A 39 -7.77 2.29 8.56
C LEU A 39 -9.11 2.79 8.00
N PRO A 40 -9.16 3.08 6.68
CA PRO A 40 -10.42 3.52 6.09
C PRO A 40 -11.45 2.39 6.16
N PRO A 41 -12.74 2.74 6.40
CA PRO A 41 -13.79 1.73 6.46
C PRO A 41 -14.13 1.22 5.06
N GLY A 42 -14.61 -0.03 5.01
CA GLY A 42 -15.12 -0.61 3.79
C GLY A 42 -14.03 -1.05 2.82
N TYR A 43 -14.45 -1.69 1.76
CA TYR A 43 -13.59 -2.17 0.69
C TYR A 43 -13.69 -1.23 -0.51
N ASP A 44 -12.55 -0.83 -1.07
CA ASP A 44 -12.51 -0.01 -2.28
C ASP A 44 -11.60 -0.70 -3.29
N PRO A 45 -12.14 -1.18 -4.43
CA PRO A 45 -11.34 -1.89 -5.42
C PRO A 45 -10.31 -1.01 -6.13
N ASN A 46 -10.40 0.30 -5.97
CA ASN A 46 -9.47 1.25 -6.57
C ASN A 46 -8.49 1.85 -5.56
N ARG A 47 -8.42 1.29 -4.37
CA ARG A 47 -7.54 1.78 -3.30
C ARG A 47 -6.60 0.69 -2.85
N VAL A 48 -5.31 1.05 -2.68
CA VAL A 48 -4.32 0.19 -2.04
C VAL A 48 -3.99 0.78 -0.68
N VAL A 49 -4.05 -0.04 0.36
CA VAL A 49 -3.71 0.36 1.73
C VAL A 49 -2.25 0.02 1.97
N LEU A 50 -1.44 1.04 2.22
CA LEU A 50 0.00 0.91 2.45
C LEU A 50 0.30 1.37 3.86
N ILE A 51 0.73 0.44 4.71
CA ILE A 51 0.97 0.71 6.13
C ILE A 51 2.47 0.79 6.39
N VAL A 52 2.88 1.87 7.04
CA VAL A 52 4.30 2.14 7.32
C VAL A 52 4.51 2.38 8.81
N ASP A 53 5.78 2.27 9.24
CA ASP A 53 6.18 2.63 10.59
C ASP A 53 6.61 4.11 10.64
N MET A 54 7.11 4.55 11.79
CA MET A 54 7.55 5.92 11.98
C MET A 54 8.77 6.29 11.12
N ASN A 55 9.46 5.31 10.56
CA ASN A 55 10.60 5.52 9.67
C ASN A 55 10.18 5.49 8.19
N ALA A 56 8.88 5.47 7.93
CA ALA A 56 8.32 5.42 6.58
C ALA A 56 8.71 4.15 5.82
N ILE A 57 8.83 3.03 6.55
CA ILE A 57 9.13 1.72 5.97
C ILE A 57 7.87 0.87 5.97
N VAL A 58 7.60 0.20 4.87
CA VAL A 58 6.42 -0.66 4.71
C VAL A 58 6.54 -1.86 5.65
N ILE A 59 5.53 -2.06 6.50
CA ILE A 59 5.56 -3.11 7.53
C ILE A 59 4.57 -4.24 7.30
N GLN A 60 3.65 -4.07 6.36
CA GLN A 60 2.68 -5.10 5.99
C GLN A 60 2.54 -5.15 4.49
N THR A 61 2.18 -6.31 3.96
CA THR A 61 1.90 -6.45 2.53
C THR A 61 0.79 -5.48 2.13
N PRO A 62 1.05 -4.52 1.23
CA PRO A 62 -0.01 -3.67 0.71
C PRO A 62 -1.01 -4.48 -0.09
N VAL A 63 -2.30 -4.19 0.10
CA VAL A 63 -3.38 -4.91 -0.58
C VAL A 63 -4.43 -3.93 -1.07
N VAL A 64 -5.15 -4.35 -2.10
CA VAL A 64 -6.32 -3.62 -2.57
C VAL A 64 -7.41 -3.71 -1.50
N GLY A 65 -8.03 -2.65 -1.22
CA GLY A 65 -9.07 -2.56 -0.19
C GLY A 65 -9.17 -1.19 0.39
#